data_30b8b5a67e7768059616706ecda55226
#
_entry.id   30b8b5a67e7768059616706ecda55226
#
_cell.length_a   1.000
_cell.length_b   1.000
_cell.length_c   1.000
_cell.angle_alpha   90.00
_cell.angle_beta   90.00
_cell.angle_gamma   90.00
#
_symmetry.space_group_name_H-M   'P 1'
#
loop_
_entity.id
_entity.type
_entity.pdbx_description
1 polymer ?
#
loop_
_entity_poly.entity_id
_entity_poly.type
_entity_poly.pdbx_seq_one_letter_code
_entity_poly.pdbx_strand_id
1 'polypeptide(L)'
;SQKVIVRGISSFSANQPLYVVDGVPIMNDFQGEDSFSNSVDFGNQANDINPEDVESVTVLKGASATALYGSRAANGVIMVTTKRAGAEKLSVTYDGSFMGSSVLRVPQTQDRFGQGWGSFGPMENGSWGPVLDGRDHIWGPYSDGSEGLLTPLSKPFSYVKNNLRDFYETGFETNNNVSIRMGNDKLGFVASYGNVKSDGVLPGDADSYARNTISLRGNMKYKRFSAELNLNYVRKDITQAAAGQGDDGATMFSEILQHAVDVDISSMKDYTNPYFNTDNFYTAYAENPYWVLDHNRNKYQDDRVYGKIELAFEIMKGLKAVGRLGGDFTNATQKRWNEKVTFASGSWSE
;
A
#
# COMPACT_ATOMS: atom_id res chain seq x y z
N SER A 1 -5.37 -1.94 2.89
CA SER A 1 -6.23 -0.74 3.11
C SER A 1 -7.20 -0.96 4.26
N GLN A 2 -7.61 0.12 4.92
CA GLN A 2 -8.67 0.06 5.93
C GLN A 2 -10.03 0.20 5.23
N LYS A 3 -10.83 -0.85 5.23
CA LYS A 3 -12.22 -0.79 4.77
C LYS A 3 -13.09 -0.27 5.92
N VAL A 4 -13.70 0.90 5.74
CA VAL A 4 -14.66 1.45 6.71
C VAL A 4 -16.04 0.87 6.44
N ILE A 5 -16.66 0.26 7.45
CA ILE A 5 -17.99 -0.32 7.39
C ILE A 5 -18.85 0.33 8.48
N VAL A 6 -19.96 0.97 8.10
CA VAL A 6 -20.80 1.75 9.03
C VAL A 6 -21.98 0.91 9.55
N ARG A 7 -22.51 -0.04 8.77
CA ARG A 7 -23.73 -0.80 9.08
C ARG A 7 -23.56 -2.33 9.06
N GLY A 8 -22.33 -2.83 9.10
CA GLY A 8 -22.05 -4.25 8.94
C GLY A 8 -21.99 -4.67 7.45
N ILE A 9 -21.63 -5.94 7.22
CA ILE A 9 -21.56 -6.52 5.89
C ILE A 9 -22.95 -7.00 5.50
N SER A 10 -23.60 -6.29 4.60
CA SER A 10 -24.96 -6.58 4.11
C SER A 10 -24.99 -6.99 2.62
N SER A 11 -23.86 -6.89 1.91
CA SER A 11 -23.73 -7.20 0.51
C SER A 11 -22.38 -7.88 0.23
N PHE A 12 -22.32 -8.72 -0.79
CA PHE A 12 -21.07 -9.33 -1.24
C PHE A 12 -20.13 -8.34 -1.96
N SER A 13 -20.64 -7.24 -2.50
CA SER A 13 -19.86 -6.36 -3.35
C SER A 13 -19.72 -4.91 -2.86
N ALA A 14 -20.69 -4.37 -2.13
CA ALA A 14 -20.71 -2.94 -1.80
C ALA A 14 -21.16 -2.70 -0.36
N ASN A 15 -20.21 -2.58 0.56
CA ASN A 15 -20.48 -2.31 1.98
C ASN A 15 -19.85 -0.98 2.46
N GLN A 16 -19.20 -0.24 1.57
CA GLN A 16 -18.53 1.01 1.93
C GLN A 16 -19.54 2.16 1.99
N PRO A 17 -19.38 3.10 2.94
CA PRO A 17 -20.19 4.32 3.02
C PRO A 17 -19.83 5.27 1.88
N LEU A 18 -20.78 6.14 1.54
CA LEU A 18 -20.53 7.27 0.66
C LEU A 18 -19.72 8.33 1.40
N TYR A 19 -18.64 8.82 0.80
CA TYR A 19 -17.89 9.97 1.32
C TYR A 19 -18.40 11.25 0.68
N VAL A 20 -18.56 12.28 1.50
CA VAL A 20 -19.01 13.60 1.07
C VAL A 20 -18.08 14.64 1.66
N VAL A 21 -17.30 15.33 0.82
CA VAL A 21 -16.38 16.38 1.23
C VAL A 21 -16.98 17.75 0.91
N ASP A 22 -17.20 18.58 1.92
CA ASP A 22 -17.82 19.90 1.82
C ASP A 22 -19.14 19.92 1.01
N GLY A 23 -19.93 18.84 1.15
CA GLY A 23 -21.21 18.68 0.48
C GLY A 23 -21.13 18.12 -0.94
N VAL A 24 -19.97 17.70 -1.42
CA VAL A 24 -19.79 17.03 -2.70
C VAL A 24 -19.53 15.54 -2.47
N PRO A 25 -20.35 14.64 -3.02
CA PRO A 25 -20.06 13.22 -3.03
C PRO A 25 -18.79 12.94 -3.84
N ILE A 26 -17.87 12.22 -3.24
CA ILE A 26 -16.63 11.79 -3.89
C ILE A 26 -16.63 10.27 -4.11
N MET A 27 -15.86 9.84 -5.10
CA MET A 27 -15.63 8.42 -5.34
C MET A 27 -14.80 7.82 -4.20
N ASN A 28 -15.11 6.60 -3.82
CA ASN A 28 -14.38 5.82 -2.82
C ASN A 28 -14.30 4.36 -3.25
N ASP A 29 -13.85 4.13 -4.46
CA ASP A 29 -13.71 2.79 -4.99
C ASP A 29 -12.41 2.16 -4.48
N PHE A 30 -12.46 0.84 -4.30
CA PHE A 30 -11.28 0.05 -4.02
C PHE A 30 -10.36 0.08 -5.23
N GLN A 31 -9.09 0.37 -4.98
CA GLN A 31 -8.06 0.37 -6.00
C GLN A 31 -7.22 -0.89 -5.83
N GLY A 32 -7.34 -1.80 -6.77
CA GLY A 32 -6.62 -3.05 -6.72
C GLY A 32 -7.37 -4.19 -7.39
N GLU A 33 -6.87 -5.38 -7.23
CA GLU A 33 -7.41 -6.62 -7.72
C GLU A 33 -7.64 -7.57 -6.55
N ASP A 34 -8.82 -8.15 -6.45
CA ASP A 34 -9.19 -9.10 -5.40
C ASP A 34 -9.52 -10.44 -6.06
N SER A 35 -8.49 -11.13 -6.52
CA SER A 35 -8.59 -12.48 -7.08
C SER A 35 -7.78 -13.47 -6.23
N PHE A 36 -8.13 -14.75 -6.30
CA PHE A 36 -7.42 -15.79 -5.58
C PHE A 36 -5.95 -15.90 -6.01
N SER A 37 -5.70 -15.74 -7.30
CA SER A 37 -4.36 -15.87 -7.88
C SER A 37 -3.53 -14.58 -7.77
N ASN A 38 -4.19 -13.43 -7.63
CA ASN A 38 -3.50 -12.15 -7.56
C ASN A 38 -4.34 -11.15 -6.77
N SER A 39 -3.97 -10.95 -5.51
CA SER A 39 -4.62 -9.96 -4.65
C SER A 39 -3.68 -8.77 -4.47
N VAL A 40 -4.07 -7.62 -4.99
CA VAL A 40 -3.31 -6.37 -4.84
C VAL A 40 -4.23 -5.29 -4.27
N ASP A 41 -3.83 -4.67 -3.17
CA ASP A 41 -4.59 -3.63 -2.49
C ASP A 41 -3.80 -2.31 -2.49
N PHE A 42 -4.13 -1.41 -3.41
CA PHE A 42 -3.58 -0.05 -3.46
C PHE A 42 -4.36 0.95 -2.59
N GLY A 43 -5.29 0.48 -1.77
CA GLY A 43 -6.10 1.31 -0.91
C GLY A 43 -7.42 1.72 -1.52
N ASN A 44 -8.04 2.73 -0.92
CA ASN A 44 -9.24 3.36 -1.41
C ASN A 44 -9.07 4.88 -1.52
N GLN A 45 -9.95 5.51 -2.26
CA GLN A 45 -9.85 6.95 -2.54
C GLN A 45 -10.19 7.84 -1.34
N ALA A 46 -10.79 7.33 -0.27
CA ALA A 46 -10.96 8.07 0.98
C ALA A 46 -9.62 8.43 1.64
N ASN A 47 -8.58 7.62 1.39
CA ASN A 47 -7.22 7.90 1.88
C ASN A 47 -6.58 9.14 1.23
N ASP A 48 -7.20 9.69 0.17
CA ASP A 48 -6.71 10.90 -0.50
C ASP A 48 -7.03 12.17 0.28
N ILE A 49 -7.98 12.10 1.22
CA ILE A 49 -8.32 13.22 2.09
C ILE A 49 -7.15 13.43 3.05
N ASN A 50 -6.56 14.63 3.02
CA ASN A 50 -5.51 14.99 3.96
C ASN A 50 -6.13 15.24 5.35
N PRO A 51 -5.79 14.46 6.39
CA PRO A 51 -6.35 14.63 7.73
C PRO A 51 -6.13 16.03 8.31
N GLU A 52 -5.00 16.66 7.99
CA GLU A 52 -4.64 17.99 8.49
C GLU A 52 -5.55 19.10 7.92
N ASP A 53 -6.24 18.81 6.83
CA ASP A 53 -7.22 19.72 6.23
C ASP A 53 -8.63 19.55 6.82
N VAL A 54 -8.86 18.49 7.61
CA VAL A 54 -10.17 18.17 8.16
C VAL A 54 -10.47 19.02 9.41
N GLU A 55 -11.64 19.63 9.45
CA GLU A 55 -12.19 20.32 10.62
C GLU A 55 -13.09 19.39 11.44
N SER A 56 -13.96 18.64 10.75
CA SER A 56 -14.87 17.71 11.41
C SER A 56 -15.29 16.56 10.50
N VAL A 57 -15.65 15.44 11.13
CA VAL A 57 -16.21 14.26 10.45
C VAL A 57 -17.54 13.92 11.12
N THR A 58 -18.59 13.79 10.31
CA THR A 58 -19.93 13.42 10.77
C THR A 58 -20.37 12.16 10.04
N VAL A 59 -20.86 11.15 10.78
CA VAL A 59 -21.35 9.89 10.23
C VAL A 59 -22.88 9.89 10.24
N LEU A 60 -23.49 9.83 9.06
CA LEU A 60 -24.94 9.69 8.90
C LEU A 60 -25.28 8.21 8.64
N LYS A 61 -26.26 7.71 9.40
CA LYS A 61 -26.73 6.32 9.32
C LYS A 61 -28.21 6.26 8.97
N GLY A 62 -28.62 5.22 8.24
CA GLY A 62 -30.03 4.93 7.98
C GLY A 62 -30.74 5.96 7.09
N ALA A 63 -32.02 6.22 7.44
CA ALA A 63 -32.92 7.02 6.63
C ALA A 63 -32.44 8.48 6.41
N SER A 64 -31.74 9.06 7.38
CA SER A 64 -31.20 10.42 7.23
C SER A 64 -30.16 10.53 6.12
N ALA A 65 -29.33 9.50 5.95
CA ALA A 65 -28.34 9.44 4.90
C ALA A 65 -29.01 9.31 3.52
N THR A 66 -29.95 8.36 3.37
CA THR A 66 -30.65 8.12 2.10
C THR A 66 -31.58 9.26 1.70
N ALA A 67 -32.16 9.98 2.65
CA ALA A 67 -32.98 11.18 2.37
C ALA A 67 -32.16 12.30 1.72
N LEU A 68 -30.87 12.44 2.06
CA LEU A 68 -30.01 13.49 1.53
C LEU A 68 -29.28 13.09 0.24
N TYR A 69 -28.86 11.83 0.13
CA TYR A 69 -27.94 11.39 -0.93
C TYR A 69 -28.48 10.20 -1.77
N GLY A 70 -29.75 9.81 -1.55
CA GLY A 70 -30.43 8.75 -2.29
C GLY A 70 -29.84 7.36 -2.03
N SER A 71 -29.99 6.46 -3.01
CA SER A 71 -29.58 5.06 -2.93
C SER A 71 -28.08 4.85 -2.70
N ARG A 72 -27.25 5.77 -3.17
CA ARG A 72 -25.79 5.72 -2.94
C ARG A 72 -25.40 5.76 -1.46
N ALA A 73 -26.29 6.27 -0.60
CA ALA A 73 -26.10 6.36 0.84
C ALA A 73 -26.67 5.17 1.63
N ALA A 74 -27.05 4.09 0.96
CA ALA A 74 -27.65 2.91 1.62
C ALA A 74 -26.74 2.32 2.73
N ASN A 75 -25.44 2.38 2.56
CA ASN A 75 -24.44 1.91 3.54
C ASN A 75 -24.00 2.99 4.55
N GLY A 76 -24.67 4.16 4.55
CA GLY A 76 -24.32 5.32 5.36
C GLY A 76 -23.50 6.35 4.59
N VAL A 77 -23.27 7.49 5.23
CA VAL A 77 -22.48 8.60 4.68
C VAL A 77 -21.47 9.07 5.71
N ILE A 78 -20.24 9.29 5.28
CA ILE A 78 -19.19 9.97 6.03
C ILE A 78 -19.05 11.36 5.44
N MET A 79 -19.50 12.36 6.19
CA MET A 79 -19.39 13.77 5.82
C MET A 79 -18.11 14.34 6.40
N VAL A 80 -17.25 14.85 5.55
CA VAL A 80 -16.01 15.51 5.92
C VAL A 80 -16.17 17.00 5.64
N THR A 81 -15.99 17.81 6.68
CA THR A 81 -15.92 19.25 6.56
C THR A 81 -14.47 19.69 6.67
N THR A 82 -14.01 20.49 5.72
CA THR A 82 -12.62 20.97 5.71
C THR A 82 -12.48 22.32 6.43
N LYS A 83 -11.29 22.56 6.97
CA LYS A 83 -10.92 23.81 7.64
C LYS A 83 -11.09 25.01 6.71
N ARG A 84 -11.72 26.08 7.18
CA ARG A 84 -11.92 27.32 6.45
C ARG A 84 -11.08 28.45 7.06
N ALA A 85 -10.74 29.44 6.26
CA ALA A 85 -10.18 30.67 6.81
C ALA A 85 -11.29 31.50 7.46
N GLY A 86 -11.05 31.90 8.70
CA GLY A 86 -11.84 32.89 9.42
C GLY A 86 -11.30 34.30 9.23
N ALA A 87 -11.69 35.23 10.11
CA ALA A 87 -11.13 36.59 10.19
C ALA A 87 -9.76 36.53 10.88
N GLU A 88 -8.78 35.97 10.20
CA GLU A 88 -7.41 35.78 10.71
C GLU A 88 -6.41 36.60 9.89
N LYS A 89 -5.42 37.18 10.58
CA LYS A 89 -4.19 37.62 9.92
C LYS A 89 -3.48 36.39 9.31
N LEU A 90 -2.52 36.62 8.43
CA LEU A 90 -1.70 35.56 7.87
C LEU A 90 -1.20 34.58 8.96
N SER A 91 -1.56 33.32 8.82
CA SER A 91 -1.10 32.22 9.67
C SER A 91 -0.46 31.16 8.79
N VAL A 92 0.70 30.69 9.20
CA VAL A 92 1.40 29.56 8.57
C VAL A 92 1.56 28.48 9.61
N THR A 93 1.08 27.28 9.29
CA THR A 93 1.19 26.11 10.17
C THR A 93 2.01 25.02 9.47
N TYR A 94 2.92 24.40 10.18
CA TYR A 94 3.61 23.20 9.77
C TYR A 94 3.32 22.08 10.76
N ASP A 95 2.86 20.95 10.24
CA ASP A 95 2.63 19.71 10.98
C ASP A 95 3.52 18.63 10.38
N GLY A 96 4.34 17.99 11.20
CA GLY A 96 5.24 16.93 10.77
C GLY A 96 5.20 15.74 11.71
N SER A 97 5.23 14.53 11.14
CA SER A 97 5.38 13.29 11.91
C SER A 97 6.35 12.34 11.24
N PHE A 98 7.00 11.54 12.07
CA PHE A 98 7.89 10.47 11.66
C PHE A 98 7.51 9.22 12.44
N MET A 99 7.40 8.08 11.73
CA MET A 99 7.04 6.80 12.31
C MET A 99 7.99 5.71 11.81
N GLY A 100 8.42 4.84 12.73
CA GLY A 100 9.11 3.59 12.41
C GLY A 100 8.17 2.41 12.62
N SER A 101 8.22 1.44 11.74
CA SER A 101 7.43 0.21 11.82
C SER A 101 8.31 -1.02 11.64
N SER A 102 7.95 -2.11 12.29
CA SER A 102 8.61 -3.40 12.13
C SER A 102 7.60 -4.54 12.14
N VAL A 103 7.96 -5.67 11.57
CA VAL A 103 7.11 -6.85 11.58
C VAL A 103 6.84 -7.32 13.00
N LEU A 104 5.57 -7.34 13.37
CA LEU A 104 5.13 -7.74 14.72
C LEU A 104 5.27 -9.24 14.93
N ARG A 105 4.81 -10.05 13.97
CA ARG A 105 4.78 -11.51 14.03
C ARG A 105 5.10 -12.11 12.68
N VAL A 106 5.83 -13.21 12.72
CA VAL A 106 6.08 -14.11 11.60
C VAL A 106 5.57 -15.50 11.97
N PRO A 107 5.28 -16.37 11.01
CA PRO A 107 4.98 -17.78 11.28
C PRO A 107 6.06 -18.43 12.14
N GLN A 108 5.65 -19.30 13.05
CA GLN A 108 6.59 -20.11 13.82
C GLN A 108 6.95 -21.34 13.01
N THR A 109 8.23 -21.57 12.84
CA THR A 109 8.77 -22.76 12.20
C THR A 109 9.25 -23.76 13.27
N GLN A 110 9.28 -25.05 12.93
CA GLN A 110 9.90 -26.08 13.76
C GLN A 110 11.44 -25.90 13.75
N ASP A 111 12.14 -26.39 14.75
CA ASP A 111 13.59 -26.19 14.97
C ASP A 111 14.35 -27.51 15.18
N ARG A 112 13.71 -28.63 14.87
CA ARG A 112 14.26 -29.98 15.14
C ARG A 112 14.79 -30.68 13.91
N PHE A 113 14.11 -30.55 12.77
CA PHE A 113 14.49 -31.23 11.52
C PHE A 113 14.97 -30.19 10.52
N GLY A 114 15.96 -30.54 9.73
CA GLY A 114 16.54 -29.67 8.72
C GLY A 114 16.11 -30.02 7.30
N GLN A 115 16.89 -29.53 6.36
CA GLN A 115 16.64 -29.62 4.93
C GLN A 115 16.46 -31.06 4.45
N GLY A 116 15.40 -31.31 3.67
CA GLY A 116 15.07 -32.60 3.07
C GLY A 116 13.63 -33.06 3.33
N TRP A 117 13.34 -34.25 2.83
CA TRP A 117 12.09 -34.98 2.97
C TRP A 117 12.36 -36.45 3.37
N GLY A 118 12.41 -36.71 4.68
CA GLY A 118 12.79 -38.03 5.24
C GLY A 118 14.29 -38.27 5.27
N SER A 119 15.03 -37.88 4.26
CA SER A 119 16.51 -37.89 4.20
C SER A 119 17.03 -36.49 3.93
N PHE A 120 18.32 -36.26 4.16
CA PHE A 120 18.96 -34.99 3.80
C PHE A 120 18.99 -34.85 2.27
N GLY A 121 18.64 -33.64 1.79
CA GLY A 121 18.73 -33.29 0.38
C GLY A 121 19.23 -31.85 0.25
N PRO A 122 20.46 -31.63 -0.27
CA PRO A 122 21.08 -30.29 -0.31
C PRO A 122 20.40 -29.30 -1.23
N MET A 123 19.48 -29.75 -2.08
CA MET A 123 18.71 -28.94 -3.03
C MET A 123 17.20 -28.92 -2.70
N GLU A 124 16.81 -29.50 -1.57
CA GLU A 124 15.40 -29.56 -1.18
C GLU A 124 14.97 -28.30 -0.43
N ASN A 125 13.71 -27.90 -0.62
CA ASN A 125 13.11 -26.75 0.07
C ASN A 125 12.40 -27.16 1.38
N GLY A 126 12.23 -28.43 1.64
CA GLY A 126 11.54 -28.95 2.81
C GLY A 126 12.37 -28.96 4.08
N SER A 127 11.71 -28.93 5.23
CA SER A 127 12.32 -29.03 6.58
C SER A 127 11.88 -30.30 7.30
N TRP A 128 11.75 -31.41 6.58
CA TRP A 128 11.37 -32.74 7.08
C TRP A 128 12.46 -33.80 6.80
N GLY A 129 13.70 -33.33 6.72
CA GLY A 129 14.88 -34.16 6.63
C GLY A 129 15.31 -34.74 7.98
N PRO A 130 16.59 -35.09 8.15
CA PRO A 130 17.14 -35.59 9.41
C PRO A 130 17.06 -34.58 10.55
N VAL A 131 17.24 -35.06 11.78
CA VAL A 131 17.41 -34.21 12.96
C VAL A 131 18.66 -33.35 12.77
N LEU A 132 18.56 -32.06 13.05
CA LEU A 132 19.68 -31.13 13.00
C LEU A 132 20.81 -31.62 13.94
N ASP A 133 22.01 -31.80 13.41
CA ASP A 133 23.16 -32.38 14.12
C ASP A 133 24.27 -31.37 14.41
N GLY A 134 24.11 -30.12 13.89
CA GLY A 134 25.08 -29.04 14.06
C GLY A 134 26.38 -29.20 13.30
N ARG A 135 26.53 -30.23 12.50
CA ARG A 135 27.73 -30.47 11.68
C ARG A 135 27.63 -29.74 10.35
N ASP A 136 28.76 -29.53 9.71
CA ASP A 136 28.77 -28.98 8.37
C ASP A 136 28.34 -30.04 7.35
N HIS A 137 27.34 -29.65 6.54
CA HIS A 137 26.86 -30.44 5.42
C HIS A 137 27.09 -29.69 4.11
N ILE A 138 27.29 -30.43 3.04
CA ILE A 138 27.34 -29.87 1.68
C ILE A 138 25.98 -29.26 1.38
N TRP A 139 25.99 -28.07 0.81
CA TRP A 139 24.78 -27.30 0.51
C TRP A 139 24.94 -26.52 -0.79
N GLY A 140 23.80 -26.16 -1.37
CA GLY A 140 23.69 -25.29 -2.53
C GLY A 140 23.73 -26.07 -3.85
N PRO A 141 23.67 -25.37 -4.97
CA PRO A 141 23.69 -25.96 -6.28
C PRO A 141 25.05 -26.62 -6.50
N TYR A 142 25.04 -27.89 -6.72
CA TYR A 142 26.19 -28.59 -7.21
C TYR A 142 25.80 -29.50 -8.36
N SER A 143 26.64 -29.58 -9.35
CA SER A 143 26.51 -30.57 -10.42
C SER A 143 27.10 -31.89 -9.99
N ASP A 144 26.51 -32.97 -10.47
CA ASP A 144 27.02 -34.32 -10.36
C ASP A 144 28.27 -34.60 -11.25
N GLY A 145 28.86 -33.53 -11.78
CA GLY A 145 30.09 -33.61 -12.60
C GLY A 145 29.89 -33.37 -14.10
N SER A 146 28.68 -33.08 -14.53
CA SER A 146 28.42 -32.70 -15.92
C SER A 146 28.26 -31.20 -16.06
N GLU A 147 29.27 -30.53 -16.53
CA GLU A 147 29.30 -29.12 -16.95
C GLU A 147 29.56 -28.06 -15.89
N GLY A 148 30.83 -27.85 -15.59
CA GLY A 148 31.40 -26.53 -15.25
C GLY A 148 30.89 -25.78 -14.05
N LEU A 149 30.23 -26.42 -13.11
CA LEU A 149 29.42 -25.73 -12.12
C LEU A 149 30.13 -25.55 -10.78
N LEU A 150 29.56 -24.69 -9.98
CA LEU A 150 30.08 -24.12 -8.76
C LEU A 150 30.59 -25.19 -7.80
N THR A 151 31.65 -24.90 -7.07
CA THR A 151 32.12 -25.73 -5.97
C THR A 151 31.02 -25.77 -4.90
N PRO A 152 30.62 -26.96 -4.40
CA PRO A 152 29.62 -27.07 -3.35
C PRO A 152 29.97 -26.20 -2.15
N LEU A 153 29.00 -25.48 -1.64
CA LEU A 153 29.10 -24.75 -0.38
C LEU A 153 28.98 -25.72 0.80
N SER A 154 29.39 -25.29 1.96
CA SER A 154 29.17 -25.99 3.23
C SER A 154 28.48 -25.04 4.22
N LYS A 155 27.51 -25.55 4.97
CA LYS A 155 26.84 -24.84 6.03
C LYS A 155 26.60 -25.71 7.25
N PRO A 156 26.51 -25.14 8.46
CA PRO A 156 26.06 -25.88 9.62
C PRO A 156 24.63 -26.39 9.43
N PHE A 157 24.40 -27.66 9.71
CA PHE A 157 23.06 -28.24 9.71
C PHE A 157 22.36 -27.92 11.04
N SER A 158 22.01 -26.66 11.21
CA SER A 158 21.51 -26.06 12.43
C SER A 158 20.38 -25.10 12.14
N TYR A 159 19.43 -24.98 13.06
CA TYR A 159 18.32 -24.05 12.95
C TYR A 159 18.81 -22.58 12.87
N VAL A 160 18.37 -21.85 11.85
CA VAL A 160 18.62 -20.42 11.72
C VAL A 160 17.56 -19.66 12.50
N LYS A 161 17.98 -19.11 13.64
CA LYS A 161 17.09 -18.36 14.51
C LYS A 161 16.65 -17.06 13.84
N ASN A 162 15.37 -16.72 14.00
CA ASN A 162 14.75 -15.52 13.45
C ASN A 162 14.76 -15.40 11.92
N ASN A 163 15.06 -16.45 11.19
CA ASN A 163 15.27 -16.47 9.75
C ASN A 163 14.19 -15.67 8.96
N LEU A 164 12.90 -15.97 9.24
CA LEU A 164 11.80 -15.24 8.61
C LEU A 164 11.70 -13.78 9.06
N ARG A 165 12.10 -13.46 10.28
CA ARG A 165 12.03 -12.10 10.81
C ARG A 165 13.15 -11.24 10.23
N ASP A 166 14.34 -11.79 10.15
CA ASP A 166 15.56 -11.08 9.72
C ASP A 166 15.55 -10.78 8.20
N PHE A 167 14.61 -11.38 7.47
CA PHE A 167 14.31 -11.01 6.09
C PHE A 167 13.71 -9.60 5.98
N TYR A 168 12.87 -9.19 6.95
CA TYR A 168 12.19 -7.90 6.93
C TYR A 168 13.08 -6.80 7.50
N GLU A 169 12.90 -5.60 7.00
CA GLU A 169 13.58 -4.39 7.45
C GLU A 169 12.68 -3.52 8.33
N THR A 170 13.22 -2.46 8.91
CA THR A 170 12.43 -1.44 9.59
C THR A 170 11.93 -0.44 8.58
N GLY A 171 10.62 -0.34 8.43
CA GLY A 171 9.98 0.65 7.57
C GLY A 171 9.90 2.01 8.24
N PHE A 172 9.95 3.06 7.43
CA PHE A 172 9.85 4.44 7.88
C PHE A 172 8.74 5.19 7.13
N GLU A 173 8.01 6.01 7.85
CA GLU A 173 7.02 6.90 7.27
C GLU A 173 7.26 8.33 7.72
N THR A 174 7.18 9.25 6.79
CA THR A 174 7.18 10.69 7.05
C THR A 174 5.88 11.29 6.54
N ASN A 175 5.28 12.15 7.35
CA ASN A 175 4.14 12.97 6.97
C ASN A 175 4.48 14.42 7.26
N ASN A 176 4.41 15.27 6.24
CA ASN A 176 4.70 16.69 6.34
C ASN A 176 3.55 17.47 5.73
N ASN A 177 3.03 18.44 6.44
CA ASN A 177 1.97 19.31 5.98
C ASN A 177 2.30 20.77 6.28
N VAL A 178 2.15 21.62 5.28
CA VAL A 178 2.25 23.07 5.41
C VAL A 178 0.93 23.69 5.00
N SER A 179 0.35 24.53 5.84
CA SER A 179 -0.85 25.26 5.51
C SER A 179 -0.67 26.76 5.75
N ILE A 180 -1.20 27.55 4.82
CA ILE A 180 -1.25 29.01 4.88
C ILE A 180 -2.72 29.41 4.94
N ARG A 181 -3.09 30.24 5.91
CA ARG A 181 -4.44 30.79 6.08
C ARG A 181 -4.37 32.28 6.21
N MET A 182 -5.32 32.95 5.59
CA MET A 182 -5.49 34.38 5.73
C MET A 182 -6.95 34.74 5.43
N GLY A 183 -7.45 35.75 6.10
CA GLY A 183 -8.80 36.19 5.80
C GLY A 183 -9.26 37.40 6.63
N ASN A 184 -10.42 37.88 6.26
CA ASN A 184 -11.19 38.89 6.95
C ASN A 184 -12.68 38.57 6.79
N ASP A 185 -13.57 39.44 7.29
CA ASP A 185 -15.02 39.23 7.23
C ASP A 185 -15.60 39.10 5.81
N LYS A 186 -14.81 39.43 4.77
CA LYS A 186 -15.26 39.45 3.38
C LYS A 186 -14.54 38.43 2.50
N LEU A 187 -13.30 38.10 2.84
CA LEU A 187 -12.45 37.22 2.04
C LEU A 187 -11.68 36.29 2.94
N GLY A 188 -11.68 35.00 2.65
CA GLY A 188 -10.88 34.00 3.29
C GLY A 188 -10.15 33.13 2.27
N PHE A 189 -8.94 32.73 2.57
CA PHE A 189 -8.12 31.87 1.74
C PHE A 189 -7.32 30.88 2.59
N VAL A 190 -7.31 29.61 2.16
CA VAL A 190 -6.48 28.54 2.70
C VAL A 190 -5.78 27.84 1.56
N ALA A 191 -4.49 27.69 1.66
CA ALA A 191 -3.71 26.80 0.81
C ALA A 191 -2.94 25.81 1.70
N SER A 192 -2.94 24.54 1.33
CA SER A 192 -2.14 23.53 2.02
C SER A 192 -1.42 22.61 1.01
N TYR A 193 -0.26 22.16 1.45
CA TYR A 193 0.51 21.11 0.78
C TYR A 193 0.86 20.03 1.79
N GLY A 194 0.43 18.81 1.51
CA GLY A 194 0.75 17.62 2.30
C GLY A 194 1.60 16.65 1.49
N ASN A 195 2.61 16.08 2.13
CA ASN A 195 3.45 15.03 1.58
C ASN A 195 3.54 13.88 2.58
N VAL A 196 3.15 12.69 2.14
CA VAL A 196 3.36 11.43 2.87
C VAL A 196 4.31 10.59 2.05
N LYS A 197 5.37 10.09 2.68
CA LYS A 197 6.28 9.12 2.07
C LYS A 197 6.51 8.00 3.07
N SER A 198 6.23 6.77 2.65
CA SER A 198 6.44 5.57 3.44
C SER A 198 7.28 4.59 2.64
N ASP A 199 8.25 4.04 3.32
CA ASP A 199 8.96 2.84 2.92
C ASP A 199 8.50 1.74 3.88
N GLY A 200 7.98 0.66 3.36
CA GLY A 200 7.37 -0.39 4.18
C GLY A 200 8.40 -1.25 4.90
N VAL A 201 8.03 -2.49 5.21
CA VAL A 201 8.91 -3.42 5.95
C VAL A 201 9.58 -4.46 5.06
N LEU A 202 9.31 -4.44 3.77
CA LEU A 202 9.99 -5.32 2.82
C LEU A 202 11.35 -4.76 2.42
N PRO A 203 12.34 -5.61 2.14
CA PRO A 203 13.65 -5.15 1.69
C PRO A 203 13.59 -4.24 0.47
N GLY A 204 14.39 -3.19 0.50
CA GLY A 204 14.46 -2.21 -0.57
C GLY A 204 13.23 -1.30 -0.62
N ASP A 205 12.73 -0.99 -1.81
CA ASP A 205 11.56 -0.14 -2.05
C ASP A 205 10.34 -0.94 -2.58
N ALA A 206 10.26 -2.23 -2.23
CA ALA A 206 9.28 -3.15 -2.77
C ALA A 206 7.84 -2.88 -2.31
N ASP A 207 7.65 -2.17 -1.20
CA ASP A 207 6.35 -1.77 -0.64
C ASP A 207 6.30 -0.27 -0.31
N SER A 208 6.72 0.56 -1.24
CA SER A 208 6.79 2.01 -1.07
C SER A 208 5.46 2.71 -1.39
N TYR A 209 5.20 3.80 -0.68
CA TYR A 209 4.04 4.68 -0.85
C TYR A 209 4.47 6.13 -0.83
N ALA A 210 4.02 6.91 -1.80
CA ALA A 210 4.15 8.36 -1.80
C ALA A 210 2.84 9.03 -2.17
N ARG A 211 2.45 10.07 -1.42
CA ARG A 211 1.29 10.90 -1.71
C ARG A 211 1.62 12.36 -1.56
N ASN A 212 1.28 13.14 -2.57
CA ASN A 212 1.33 14.60 -2.54
C ASN A 212 -0.09 15.14 -2.67
N THR A 213 -0.48 16.04 -1.79
CA THR A 213 -1.80 16.66 -1.78
C THR A 213 -1.64 18.17 -1.81
N ILE A 214 -2.32 18.85 -2.73
CA ILE A 214 -2.45 20.29 -2.78
C ILE A 214 -3.92 20.64 -2.60
N SER A 215 -4.23 21.50 -1.63
CA SER A 215 -5.58 21.96 -1.41
C SER A 215 -5.66 23.48 -1.45
N LEU A 216 -6.65 24.00 -2.17
CA LEU A 216 -6.94 25.41 -2.27
C LEU A 216 -8.40 25.64 -1.88
N ARG A 217 -8.64 26.51 -0.91
CA ARG A 217 -9.96 26.88 -0.46
C ARG A 217 -10.07 28.40 -0.39
N GLY A 218 -11.16 28.91 -0.93
CA GLY A 218 -11.45 30.31 -0.90
C GLY A 218 -12.91 30.57 -0.57
N ASN A 219 -13.17 31.61 0.19
CA ASN A 219 -14.52 32.11 0.42
C ASN A 219 -14.54 33.64 0.28
N MET A 220 -15.58 34.14 -0.36
CA MET A 220 -15.77 35.58 -0.57
C MET A 220 -17.21 35.96 -0.26
N LYS A 221 -17.38 37.11 0.36
CA LYS A 221 -18.69 37.74 0.59
C LYS A 221 -18.61 39.21 0.21
N TYR A 222 -19.41 39.60 -0.78
CA TYR A 222 -19.50 40.97 -1.22
C TYR A 222 -20.96 41.38 -1.37
N LYS A 223 -21.44 42.27 -0.48
CA LYS A 223 -22.84 42.71 -0.41
C LYS A 223 -23.78 41.48 -0.33
N ARG A 224 -24.56 41.25 -1.40
CA ARG A 224 -25.52 40.14 -1.54
C ARG A 224 -24.93 38.90 -2.21
N PHE A 225 -23.71 38.98 -2.68
CA PHE A 225 -23.03 37.90 -3.39
C PHE A 225 -22.09 37.16 -2.45
N SER A 226 -22.06 35.83 -2.52
CA SER A 226 -21.00 35.01 -1.90
C SER A 226 -20.54 33.90 -2.84
N ALA A 227 -19.28 33.61 -2.75
CA ALA A 227 -18.63 32.51 -3.50
C ALA A 227 -17.78 31.65 -2.57
N GLU A 228 -17.81 30.36 -2.80
CA GLU A 228 -16.90 29.38 -2.16
C GLU A 228 -16.21 28.56 -3.25
N LEU A 229 -14.92 28.32 -3.06
CA LEU A 229 -14.09 27.42 -3.85
C LEU A 229 -13.46 26.39 -2.92
N ASN A 230 -13.49 25.12 -3.31
CA ASN A 230 -12.68 24.06 -2.74
C ASN A 230 -12.13 23.23 -3.90
N LEU A 231 -10.81 23.17 -4.03
CA LEU A 231 -10.11 22.43 -5.05
C LEU A 231 -8.98 21.64 -4.42
N ASN A 232 -8.95 20.35 -4.70
CA ASN A 232 -7.91 19.43 -4.22
C ASN A 232 -7.30 18.70 -5.41
N TYR A 233 -5.99 18.59 -5.39
CA TYR A 233 -5.23 17.75 -6.29
C TYR A 233 -4.42 16.76 -5.45
N VAL A 234 -4.47 15.50 -5.83
CA VAL A 234 -3.72 14.42 -5.17
C VAL A 234 -2.98 13.62 -6.23
N ARG A 235 -1.73 13.38 -5.96
CA ARG A 235 -0.91 12.41 -6.71
C ARG A 235 -0.43 11.33 -5.77
N LYS A 236 -0.66 10.07 -6.14
CA LYS A 236 -0.16 8.88 -5.46
C LYS A 236 0.75 8.08 -6.38
N ASP A 237 1.82 7.57 -5.78
CA ASP A 237 2.72 6.61 -6.38
C ASP A 237 2.89 5.46 -5.36
N ILE A 238 2.53 4.25 -5.76
CA ILE A 238 2.54 3.07 -4.89
C ILE A 238 3.29 1.95 -5.61
N THR A 239 4.23 1.33 -4.91
CA THR A 239 4.87 0.08 -5.32
C THR A 239 4.50 -1.00 -4.32
N GLN A 240 4.13 -2.17 -4.80
CA GLN A 240 3.85 -3.33 -3.97
C GLN A 240 4.48 -4.58 -4.56
N ALA A 241 5.00 -5.43 -3.69
CA ALA A 241 5.43 -6.77 -4.07
C ALA A 241 4.23 -7.56 -4.64
N ALA A 242 4.52 -8.53 -5.50
CA ALA A 242 3.52 -9.47 -5.96
C ALA A 242 2.94 -10.25 -4.77
N ALA A 243 1.62 -10.41 -4.76
CA ALA A 243 0.88 -11.13 -3.73
C ALA A 243 -0.12 -12.10 -4.37
N GLY A 244 -0.57 -13.10 -3.60
CA GLY A 244 -1.51 -14.12 -4.06
C GLY A 244 -0.91 -15.53 -4.01
N GLN A 245 -1.71 -16.49 -4.42
CA GLN A 245 -1.33 -17.89 -4.62
C GLN A 245 -1.68 -18.25 -6.05
N GLY A 246 -0.83 -17.99 -6.99
CA GLY A 246 -1.20 -18.29 -8.36
C GLY A 246 -0.07 -18.80 -9.21
N ASP A 247 -0.45 -19.35 -10.34
CA ASP A 247 0.47 -19.80 -11.38
C ASP A 247 1.14 -18.62 -12.11
N ASP A 248 0.80 -17.40 -11.72
CA ASP A 248 1.23 -16.18 -12.41
C ASP A 248 2.58 -15.63 -11.92
N GLY A 249 3.34 -16.40 -11.19
CA GLY A 249 4.67 -16.04 -10.72
C GLY A 249 4.86 -16.17 -9.20
N ALA A 250 6.10 -16.26 -8.80
CA ALA A 250 6.50 -16.38 -7.41
C ALA A 250 6.12 -15.13 -6.61
N THR A 251 5.63 -15.32 -5.40
CA THR A 251 5.40 -14.25 -4.45
C THR A 251 6.43 -14.33 -3.33
N MET A 252 6.93 -13.20 -2.89
CA MET A 252 7.91 -13.12 -1.80
C MET A 252 7.51 -13.98 -0.59
N PHE A 253 6.22 -13.93 -0.21
CA PHE A 253 5.75 -14.67 0.96
C PHE A 253 5.79 -16.19 0.76
N SER A 254 5.46 -16.69 -0.43
CA SER A 254 5.60 -18.10 -0.75
C SER A 254 7.06 -18.52 -0.75
N GLU A 255 7.93 -17.68 -1.31
CA GLU A 255 9.35 -17.98 -1.39
C GLU A 255 10.00 -18.09 -0.02
N ILE A 256 9.80 -17.11 0.88
CA ILE A 256 10.39 -17.18 2.22
C ILE A 256 9.90 -18.37 3.06
N LEU A 257 8.68 -18.86 2.80
CA LEU A 257 8.12 -20.03 3.51
C LEU A 257 8.60 -21.36 2.93
N GLN A 258 9.08 -21.36 1.70
CA GLN A 258 9.61 -22.55 1.03
C GLN A 258 11.10 -22.77 1.29
N HIS A 259 11.73 -21.99 2.17
CA HIS A 259 13.10 -22.21 2.56
C HIS A 259 13.19 -23.15 3.76
N ALA A 260 14.15 -24.08 3.71
CA ALA A 260 14.41 -24.97 4.83
C ALA A 260 14.90 -24.16 6.06
N VAL A 261 14.55 -24.62 7.26
CA VAL A 261 14.81 -23.89 8.52
C VAL A 261 16.29 -23.70 8.87
N ASP A 262 17.17 -24.47 8.22
CA ASP A 262 18.62 -24.41 8.35
C ASP A 262 19.30 -23.66 7.18
N VAL A 263 18.52 -23.03 6.30
CA VAL A 263 19.00 -22.21 5.19
C VAL A 263 18.80 -20.74 5.55
N ASP A 264 19.89 -19.99 5.66
CA ASP A 264 19.86 -18.56 5.99
C ASP A 264 19.40 -17.70 4.80
N ILE A 265 18.15 -17.21 4.86
CA ILE A 265 17.57 -16.38 3.81
C ILE A 265 18.35 -15.06 3.67
N SER A 266 18.84 -14.49 4.76
CA SER A 266 19.54 -13.20 4.72
C SER A 266 20.86 -13.25 3.95
N SER A 267 21.49 -14.42 3.88
CA SER A 267 22.71 -14.64 3.11
C SER A 267 22.51 -14.54 1.59
N MET A 268 21.27 -14.62 1.11
CA MET A 268 20.90 -14.61 -0.30
C MET A 268 20.58 -13.21 -0.84
N LYS A 269 20.79 -12.16 -0.04
CA LYS A 269 20.45 -10.78 -0.40
C LYS A 269 21.13 -10.31 -1.69
N ASP A 270 22.37 -10.75 -1.92
CA ASP A 270 23.05 -10.54 -3.18
C ASP A 270 22.71 -11.65 -4.19
N TYR A 271 21.58 -11.48 -4.88
CA TYR A 271 21.14 -12.41 -5.92
C TYR A 271 21.92 -12.29 -7.24
N THR A 272 22.93 -11.41 -7.33
CA THR A 272 23.89 -11.40 -8.44
C THR A 272 25.01 -12.42 -8.22
N ASN A 273 25.16 -12.90 -6.98
CA ASN A 273 26.08 -13.96 -6.64
C ASN A 273 25.69 -15.25 -7.39
N PRO A 274 26.64 -15.92 -8.07
CA PRO A 274 26.37 -17.14 -8.82
C PRO A 274 25.68 -18.28 -8.04
N TYR A 275 25.79 -18.29 -6.72
CA TYR A 275 25.13 -19.29 -5.86
C TYR A 275 23.67 -18.96 -5.55
N PHE A 276 23.23 -17.71 -5.75
CA PHE A 276 21.92 -17.22 -5.34
C PHE A 276 21.13 -16.60 -6.49
N ASN A 277 21.67 -16.63 -7.70
CA ASN A 277 20.99 -16.16 -8.88
C ASN A 277 19.94 -17.17 -9.37
N THR A 278 19.12 -16.77 -10.31
CA THR A 278 18.07 -17.62 -10.89
C THR A 278 18.59 -18.87 -11.61
N ASP A 279 19.81 -18.82 -12.16
CA ASP A 279 20.38 -19.93 -12.91
C ASP A 279 20.86 -21.07 -12.00
N ASN A 280 21.30 -20.74 -10.78
CA ASN A 280 21.94 -21.68 -9.87
C ASN A 280 21.31 -21.65 -8.46
N PHE A 281 20.05 -21.22 -8.33
CA PHE A 281 19.43 -21.23 -7.02
C PHE A 281 19.40 -22.65 -6.42
N TYR A 282 19.59 -22.75 -5.11
CA TYR A 282 19.85 -24.03 -4.46
C TYR A 282 18.71 -25.05 -4.57
N THR A 283 17.49 -24.60 -4.89
CA THR A 283 16.33 -25.46 -5.06
C THR A 283 15.56 -25.10 -6.32
N ALA A 284 14.98 -26.09 -6.98
CA ALA A 284 14.09 -25.88 -8.12
C ALA A 284 12.64 -25.53 -7.72
N TYR A 285 12.33 -25.54 -6.43
CA TYR A 285 10.97 -25.37 -5.91
C TYR A 285 10.69 -23.97 -5.37
N ALA A 286 11.69 -23.12 -5.31
CA ALA A 286 11.58 -21.75 -4.83
C ALA A 286 12.56 -20.85 -5.58
N GLU A 287 12.26 -19.56 -5.60
CA GLU A 287 13.13 -18.51 -6.11
C GLU A 287 13.78 -17.73 -4.98
N ASN A 288 14.87 -17.03 -5.29
CA ASN A 288 15.45 -16.09 -4.34
C ASN A 288 14.45 -14.99 -4.00
N PRO A 289 14.01 -14.86 -2.74
CA PRO A 289 12.96 -13.90 -2.37
C PRO A 289 13.36 -12.44 -2.60
N TYR A 290 14.64 -12.09 -2.55
CA TYR A 290 15.11 -10.74 -2.87
C TYR A 290 15.03 -10.46 -4.36
N TRP A 291 15.36 -11.45 -5.19
CA TRP A 291 15.18 -11.34 -6.64
C TRP A 291 13.69 -11.15 -6.99
N VAL A 292 12.82 -11.94 -6.37
CA VAL A 292 11.35 -11.83 -6.58
C VAL A 292 10.84 -10.45 -6.22
N LEU A 293 11.31 -9.86 -5.11
CA LEU A 293 10.95 -8.50 -4.72
C LEU A 293 11.34 -7.45 -5.75
N ASP A 294 12.48 -7.62 -6.41
CA ASP A 294 12.97 -6.64 -7.37
C ASP A 294 12.35 -6.80 -8.76
N HIS A 295 12.00 -8.03 -9.15
CA HIS A 295 11.59 -8.36 -10.51
C HIS A 295 10.09 -8.60 -10.67
N ASN A 296 9.35 -8.92 -9.59
CA ASN A 296 7.92 -9.15 -9.62
C ASN A 296 7.20 -8.07 -8.80
N ARG A 297 6.73 -7.02 -9.47
CA ARG A 297 6.18 -5.83 -8.80
C ARG A 297 4.86 -5.37 -9.41
N ASN A 298 4.07 -4.73 -8.56
CA ASN A 298 2.88 -3.98 -8.95
C ASN A 298 3.13 -2.50 -8.67
N LYS A 299 2.92 -1.65 -9.68
CA LYS A 299 2.96 -0.19 -9.52
C LYS A 299 1.60 0.40 -9.81
N TYR A 300 1.18 1.30 -8.96
CA TYR A 300 -0.03 2.09 -9.13
C TYR A 300 0.33 3.57 -9.02
N GLN A 301 -0.16 4.35 -9.96
CA GLN A 301 -0.03 5.79 -9.96
C GLN A 301 -1.38 6.40 -10.28
N ASP A 302 -1.82 7.38 -9.50
CA ASP A 302 -2.97 8.17 -9.85
C ASP A 302 -2.75 9.68 -9.68
N ASP A 303 -3.46 10.43 -10.51
CA ASP A 303 -3.63 11.86 -10.44
C ASP A 303 -5.13 12.14 -10.30
N ARG A 304 -5.53 12.78 -9.21
CA ARG A 304 -6.93 13.04 -8.88
C ARG A 304 -7.16 14.52 -8.64
N VAL A 305 -8.22 15.05 -9.22
CA VAL A 305 -8.72 16.41 -8.96
C VAL A 305 -10.16 16.31 -8.49
N TYR A 306 -10.46 16.83 -7.30
CA TYR A 306 -11.83 16.90 -6.81
C TYR A 306 -12.10 18.22 -6.10
N GLY A 307 -13.37 18.64 -6.12
CA GLY A 307 -13.74 19.86 -5.44
C GLY A 307 -15.07 20.46 -5.88
N LYS A 308 -15.31 21.70 -5.48
CA LYS A 308 -16.52 22.44 -5.80
C LYS A 308 -16.28 23.93 -5.99
N ILE A 309 -17.19 24.54 -6.73
CA ILE A 309 -17.46 25.96 -6.69
C ILE A 309 -18.93 26.16 -6.31
N GLU A 310 -19.20 27.08 -5.41
CA GLU A 310 -20.55 27.49 -5.01
C GLU A 310 -20.68 29.00 -5.13
N LEU A 311 -21.73 29.45 -5.81
CA LEU A 311 -22.10 30.86 -5.95
C LEU A 311 -23.47 31.05 -5.33
N ALA A 312 -23.60 32.09 -4.55
CA ALA A 312 -24.88 32.40 -3.94
C ALA A 312 -25.20 33.93 -4.00
N PHE A 313 -26.45 34.23 -4.24
CA PHE A 313 -26.96 35.59 -4.31
C PHE A 313 -28.19 35.75 -3.42
N GLU A 314 -28.14 36.68 -2.49
CA GLU A 314 -29.29 37.05 -1.64
C GLU A 314 -30.20 38.00 -2.41
N ILE A 315 -31.32 37.46 -2.90
CA ILE A 315 -32.32 38.21 -3.66
C ILE A 315 -33.00 39.27 -2.75
N MET A 316 -33.43 38.81 -1.58
CA MET A 316 -33.99 39.65 -0.52
C MET A 316 -33.73 38.94 0.84
N LYS A 317 -33.97 39.65 1.95
CA LYS A 317 -33.83 39.08 3.29
C LYS A 317 -34.66 37.80 3.43
N GLY A 318 -33.98 36.67 3.69
CA GLY A 318 -34.60 35.36 3.84
C GLY A 318 -34.77 34.57 2.53
N LEU A 319 -34.40 35.10 1.36
CA LEU A 319 -34.45 34.42 0.07
C LEU A 319 -33.08 34.47 -0.61
N LYS A 320 -32.47 33.32 -0.81
CA LYS A 320 -31.14 33.18 -1.42
C LYS A 320 -31.19 32.18 -2.58
N ALA A 321 -30.63 32.54 -3.72
CA ALA A 321 -30.37 31.64 -4.83
C ALA A 321 -28.95 31.07 -4.65
N VAL A 322 -28.80 29.76 -4.81
CA VAL A 322 -27.49 29.06 -4.69
C VAL A 322 -27.30 28.15 -5.89
N GLY A 323 -26.16 28.30 -6.57
CA GLY A 323 -25.69 27.38 -7.59
C GLY A 323 -24.41 26.70 -7.12
N ARG A 324 -24.36 25.38 -7.21
CA ARG A 324 -23.18 24.57 -6.86
C ARG A 324 -22.80 23.65 -8.00
N LEU A 325 -21.50 23.64 -8.36
CA LEU A 325 -20.90 22.68 -9.26
C LEU A 325 -19.78 21.96 -8.53
N GLY A 326 -19.81 20.65 -8.52
CA GLY A 326 -18.77 19.80 -7.95
C GLY A 326 -18.35 18.69 -8.93
N GLY A 327 -17.13 18.25 -8.80
CA GLY A 327 -16.58 17.17 -9.62
C GLY A 327 -15.50 16.40 -8.90
N ASP A 328 -15.25 15.18 -9.39
CA ASP A 328 -14.20 14.27 -8.93
C ASP A 328 -13.70 13.48 -10.14
N PHE A 329 -12.44 13.69 -10.49
CA PHE A 329 -11.81 13.12 -11.68
C PHE A 329 -10.51 12.44 -11.27
N THR A 330 -10.37 11.17 -11.61
CA THR A 330 -9.16 10.37 -11.38
C THR A 330 -8.65 9.83 -12.69
N ASN A 331 -7.35 9.98 -12.91
CA ASN A 331 -6.62 9.29 -13.96
C ASN A 331 -5.61 8.35 -13.30
N ALA A 332 -5.82 7.04 -13.44
CA ALA A 332 -5.01 6.03 -12.78
C ALA A 332 -4.31 5.12 -13.80
N THR A 333 -3.10 4.74 -13.47
CA THR A 333 -2.32 3.77 -14.23
C THR A 333 -1.85 2.67 -13.28
N GLN A 334 -2.18 1.45 -13.60
CA GLN A 334 -1.66 0.25 -12.94
C GLN A 334 -0.72 -0.48 -13.89
N LYS A 335 0.45 -0.86 -13.39
CA LYS A 335 1.41 -1.69 -14.12
C LYS A 335 1.78 -2.87 -13.23
N ARG A 336 1.69 -4.05 -13.82
CA ARG A 336 2.19 -5.29 -13.25
C ARG A 336 3.24 -5.86 -14.19
N TRP A 337 4.31 -6.34 -13.65
CA TRP A 337 5.28 -7.12 -14.41
C TRP A 337 5.85 -8.24 -13.55
N ASN A 338 6.06 -9.36 -14.21
CA ASN A 338 6.85 -10.48 -13.73
C ASN A 338 8.00 -10.67 -14.73
N GLU A 339 9.20 -10.78 -14.23
CA GLU A 339 10.35 -11.05 -15.08
C GLU A 339 10.24 -12.45 -15.65
N LYS A 340 10.63 -12.59 -16.93
CA LYS A 340 10.77 -13.92 -17.53
C LYS A 340 12.10 -14.51 -17.08
N VAL A 341 12.04 -15.64 -16.46
CA VAL A 341 13.22 -16.38 -16.01
C VAL A 341 13.40 -17.59 -16.92
N THR A 342 14.63 -17.80 -17.37
CA THR A 342 15.04 -19.06 -18.01
C THR A 342 15.73 -19.87 -16.94
N PHE A 343 15.09 -20.92 -16.48
CA PHE A 343 15.70 -21.82 -15.50
C PHE A 343 16.73 -22.72 -16.17
N ALA A 344 17.75 -23.08 -15.42
CA ALA A 344 18.74 -24.04 -15.89
C ALA A 344 18.06 -25.38 -16.27
N SER A 345 18.67 -26.11 -17.20
CA SER A 345 18.17 -27.41 -17.64
C SER A 345 17.93 -28.32 -16.43
N GLY A 346 16.69 -28.72 -16.21
CA GLY A 346 16.28 -29.54 -15.06
C GLY A 346 15.36 -28.83 -14.06
N SER A 347 15.12 -27.53 -14.19
CA SER A 347 14.12 -26.83 -13.42
C SER A 347 12.69 -27.04 -13.99
N TRP A 348 11.69 -27.04 -13.12
CA TRP A 348 10.31 -27.43 -13.44
C TRP A 348 9.41 -26.29 -13.88
N SER A 349 9.92 -25.14 -14.20
CA SER A 349 9.07 -24.03 -14.65
C SER A 349 9.19 -23.86 -16.16
N GLU A 350 8.16 -24.24 -16.87
CA GLU A 350 7.85 -23.74 -18.19
C GLU A 350 7.10 -22.41 -18.11
#